data_663d71ebfe753f3af11c95f2c8dd0464
#
_entry.id   663d71ebfe753f3af11c95f2c8dd0464
#
_cell.length_a   1.000
_cell.length_b   1.000
_cell.length_c   1.000
_cell.angle_alpha   90.00
_cell.angle_beta   90.00
_cell.angle_gamma   90.00
#
_symmetry.space_group_name_H-M   'P 1'
#
loop_
_entity.id
_entity.type
_entity.pdbx_description
1 polymer ?
#
loop_
_entity_poly.entity_id
_entity_poly.type
_entity_poly.pdbx_seq_one_letter_code
_entity_poly.pdbx_strand_id
1 'polypeptide(L)'
;MHKIKLRGPIVSNDAGWIYDWFGWDAIYPQKLEDGLTEANGEDVVIEINSQGGVCVYGYEMYTDIMNYEGKVTVHVISAMSAATLLVCAADEALISDAGIFMIHNARSSADGDYRDMQMEADALKEFNAGIINAYVKKTGKTREEIQDLMDNDTYM
;
A
#
# COMPACT_ATOMS: atom_id res chain seq x y z
N MET A 1 -16.39 -3.21 16.67
CA MET A 1 -15.08 -3.01 16.01
C MET A 1 -14.98 -4.05 14.90
N HIS A 2 -15.00 -3.61 13.68
CA HIS A 2 -15.00 -4.45 12.48
C HIS A 2 -13.55 -4.84 12.11
N LYS A 3 -13.33 -6.07 11.62
CA LYS A 3 -11.99 -6.56 11.27
C LYS A 3 -11.92 -6.93 9.78
N ILE A 4 -11.01 -6.26 9.07
CA ILE A 4 -10.72 -6.49 7.64
C ILE A 4 -9.38 -7.19 7.52
N LYS A 5 -9.32 -8.32 6.80
CA LYS A 5 -8.08 -9.06 6.55
C LYS A 5 -7.62 -8.86 5.12
N LEU A 6 -6.46 -8.24 4.95
CA LEU A 6 -5.84 -8.00 3.65
C LEU A 6 -4.57 -8.86 3.52
N ARG A 7 -4.61 -9.86 2.64
CA ARG A 7 -3.54 -10.84 2.45
C ARG A 7 -3.23 -11.03 0.96
N GLY A 8 -1.96 -11.26 0.65
CA GLY A 8 -1.50 -11.54 -0.70
C GLY A 8 -1.06 -10.30 -1.48
N PRO A 9 -0.88 -10.42 -2.81
CA PRO A 9 -0.47 -9.32 -3.68
C PRO A 9 -1.56 -8.27 -3.86
N ILE A 10 -1.14 -7.02 -4.08
CA ILE A 10 -2.06 -5.95 -4.49
C ILE A 10 -2.25 -6.02 -6.01
N VAL A 11 -3.50 -6.19 -6.43
CA VAL A 11 -3.92 -6.39 -7.82
C VAL A 11 -5.10 -5.50 -8.19
N SER A 12 -5.54 -5.51 -9.46
CA SER A 12 -6.77 -4.84 -9.90
C SER A 12 -8.01 -5.57 -9.39
N ASN A 13 -9.16 -4.88 -9.40
CA ASN A 13 -10.45 -5.52 -9.12
C ASN A 13 -10.74 -6.69 -10.08
N ASP A 14 -10.40 -6.53 -11.39
CA ASP A 14 -10.59 -7.58 -12.38
C ASP A 14 -9.73 -8.83 -12.12
N ALA A 15 -8.51 -8.65 -11.63
CA ALA A 15 -7.68 -9.79 -11.22
C ALA A 15 -8.17 -10.36 -9.88
N GLY A 16 -8.61 -9.51 -8.95
CA GLY A 16 -9.04 -9.91 -7.61
C GLY A 16 -10.13 -10.99 -7.61
N TRP A 17 -11.15 -10.84 -8.47
CA TRP A 17 -12.21 -11.85 -8.54
C TRP A 17 -11.71 -13.22 -9.04
N ILE A 18 -10.65 -13.24 -9.89
CA ILE A 18 -10.02 -14.49 -10.33
C ILE A 18 -9.34 -15.17 -9.15
N TYR A 19 -8.60 -14.40 -8.34
CA TYR A 19 -7.98 -14.91 -7.12
C TYR A 19 -9.02 -15.51 -6.17
N ASP A 20 -10.13 -14.80 -5.93
CA ASP A 20 -11.21 -15.29 -5.06
C ASP A 20 -11.86 -16.56 -5.60
N TRP A 21 -12.05 -16.67 -6.92
CA TRP A 21 -12.59 -17.88 -7.54
C TRP A 21 -11.72 -19.11 -7.26
N PHE A 22 -10.38 -18.93 -7.34
CA PHE A 22 -9.45 -20.02 -7.04
C PHE A 22 -9.16 -20.20 -5.54
N GLY A 23 -9.72 -19.38 -4.68
CA GLY A 23 -9.46 -19.38 -3.24
C GLY A 23 -8.05 -18.94 -2.88
N TRP A 24 -7.43 -18.10 -3.72
CA TRP A 24 -6.11 -17.52 -3.49
C TRP A 24 -6.23 -16.15 -2.81
N ASP A 25 -5.25 -15.82 -1.98
CA ASP A 25 -5.18 -14.52 -1.32
C ASP A 25 -4.79 -13.41 -2.31
N ALA A 26 -5.55 -12.32 -2.34
CA ALA A 26 -5.21 -11.07 -3.00
C ALA A 26 -5.84 -9.87 -2.28
N ILE A 27 -5.24 -8.70 -2.49
CA ILE A 27 -5.71 -7.40 -2.03
C ILE A 27 -6.06 -6.57 -3.26
N TYR A 28 -7.26 -6.02 -3.29
CA TYR A 28 -7.72 -5.15 -4.37
C TYR A 28 -8.70 -4.10 -3.81
N PRO A 29 -8.86 -2.93 -4.48
CA PRO A 29 -9.63 -1.81 -3.94
C PRO A 29 -11.04 -2.20 -3.49
N GLN A 30 -11.80 -2.93 -4.32
CA GLN A 30 -13.18 -3.31 -3.98
C GLN A 30 -13.27 -4.12 -2.67
N LYS A 31 -12.30 -5.01 -2.41
CA LYS A 31 -12.27 -5.81 -1.18
C LYS A 31 -12.12 -4.96 0.09
N LEU A 32 -11.32 -3.90 0.00
CA LEU A 32 -11.19 -2.93 1.09
C LEU A 32 -12.46 -2.09 1.22
N GLU A 33 -12.97 -1.56 0.11
CA GLU A 33 -14.17 -0.73 0.07
C GLU A 33 -15.40 -1.47 0.65
N ASP A 34 -15.58 -2.74 0.28
CA ASP A 34 -16.64 -3.59 0.83
C ASP A 34 -16.52 -3.71 2.34
N GLY A 35 -15.31 -3.98 2.87
CA GLY A 35 -15.07 -4.08 4.30
C GLY A 35 -15.29 -2.76 5.06
N LEU A 36 -14.91 -1.62 4.49
CA LEU A 36 -15.16 -0.30 5.06
C LEU A 36 -16.67 0.05 5.01
N THR A 37 -17.34 -0.32 3.93
CA THR A 37 -18.79 -0.13 3.78
C THR A 37 -19.59 -0.96 4.79
N GLU A 38 -19.20 -2.22 5.00
CA GLU A 38 -19.80 -3.09 6.02
C GLU A 38 -19.62 -2.54 7.42
N ALA A 39 -18.47 -1.90 7.69
CA ALA A 39 -18.20 -1.27 8.98
C ALA A 39 -19.03 0.00 9.23
N ASN A 40 -19.57 0.62 8.16
CA ASN A 40 -20.53 1.72 8.20
C ASN A 40 -20.15 2.86 9.17
N GLY A 41 -18.90 3.32 9.10
CA GLY A 41 -18.37 4.40 9.95
C GLY A 41 -17.93 3.98 11.36
N GLU A 42 -18.06 2.70 11.74
CA GLU A 42 -17.49 2.19 12.98
C GLU A 42 -15.96 2.07 12.89
N ASP A 43 -15.29 2.05 14.06
CA ASP A 43 -13.85 1.80 14.12
C ASP A 43 -13.49 0.43 13.53
N VAL A 44 -12.44 0.41 12.69
CA VAL A 44 -11.98 -0.80 12.01
C VAL A 44 -10.55 -1.18 12.38
N VAL A 45 -10.27 -2.48 12.37
CA VAL A 45 -8.92 -3.03 12.42
C VAL A 45 -8.62 -3.71 11.09
N ILE A 46 -7.61 -3.24 10.40
CA ILE A 46 -7.10 -3.86 9.17
C ILE A 46 -5.85 -4.69 9.51
N GLU A 47 -5.91 -6.00 9.29
CA GLU A 47 -4.74 -6.89 9.42
C GLU A 47 -4.08 -7.06 8.06
N ILE A 48 -2.82 -6.63 7.92
CA ILE A 48 -2.08 -6.69 6.65
C ILE A 48 -0.99 -7.75 6.68
N ASN A 49 -0.99 -8.60 5.63
CA ASN A 49 0.08 -9.54 5.31
C ASN A 49 0.30 -9.55 3.78
N SER A 50 1.19 -8.69 3.28
CA SER A 50 1.36 -8.44 1.84
C SER A 50 2.79 -8.06 1.48
N GLN A 51 3.26 -8.62 0.38
CA GLN A 51 4.50 -8.21 -0.27
C GLN A 51 4.34 -6.94 -1.15
N GLY A 52 3.14 -6.36 -1.22
CA GLY A 52 2.85 -5.25 -2.12
C GLY A 52 2.31 -5.69 -3.46
N GLY A 53 2.50 -4.88 -4.48
CA GLY A 53 2.00 -5.12 -5.83
C GLY A 53 1.84 -3.82 -6.61
N VAL A 54 0.72 -3.64 -7.30
CA VAL A 54 0.50 -2.51 -8.20
C VAL A 54 0.27 -1.21 -7.44
N CYS A 55 1.17 -0.23 -7.60
CA CYS A 55 1.18 1.04 -6.86
C CYS A 55 -0.13 1.82 -6.98
N VAL A 56 -0.73 1.89 -8.18
CA VAL A 56 -1.93 2.71 -8.41
C VAL A 56 -3.10 2.24 -7.55
N TYR A 57 -3.24 0.94 -7.33
CA TYR A 57 -4.27 0.40 -6.41
C TYR A 57 -3.90 0.60 -4.95
N GLY A 58 -2.61 0.67 -4.63
CA GLY A 58 -2.14 1.10 -3.32
C GLY A 58 -2.52 2.55 -3.01
N TYR A 59 -2.43 3.45 -3.98
CA TYR A 59 -2.88 4.85 -3.84
C TYR A 59 -4.39 4.97 -3.68
N GLU A 60 -5.17 4.21 -4.45
CA GLU A 60 -6.62 4.17 -4.34
C GLU A 60 -7.01 3.77 -2.90
N MET A 61 -6.54 2.64 -2.43
CA MET A 61 -6.81 2.15 -1.08
C MET A 61 -6.26 3.07 0.04
N TYR A 62 -5.12 3.74 -0.18
CA TYR A 62 -4.63 4.79 0.71
C TYR A 62 -5.66 5.90 0.86
N THR A 63 -6.24 6.35 -0.26
CA THR A 63 -7.24 7.42 -0.28
C THR A 63 -8.53 6.99 0.39
N ASP A 64 -8.98 5.76 0.19
CA ASP A 64 -10.18 5.19 0.83
C ASP A 64 -10.04 5.17 2.35
N ILE A 65 -8.90 4.70 2.86
CA ILE A 65 -8.60 4.70 4.30
C ILE A 65 -8.57 6.12 4.85
N MET A 66 -7.92 7.06 4.14
CA MET A 66 -7.82 8.46 4.57
C MET A 66 -9.18 9.17 4.62
N ASN A 67 -10.14 8.75 3.81
CA ASN A 67 -11.48 9.34 3.73
C ASN A 67 -12.51 8.60 4.61
N TYR A 68 -12.13 7.51 5.25
CA TYR A 68 -13.03 6.77 6.11
C TYR A 68 -13.36 7.55 7.39
N GLU A 69 -14.63 7.55 7.81
CA GLU A 69 -15.10 8.36 8.95
C GLU A 69 -14.71 7.77 10.33
N GLY A 70 -14.66 6.44 10.43
CA GLY A 70 -14.26 5.73 11.66
C GLY A 70 -12.74 5.69 11.84
N LYS A 71 -12.27 5.41 13.05
CA LYS A 71 -10.86 5.21 13.34
C LYS A 71 -10.36 3.93 12.64
N VAL A 72 -9.25 4.04 11.91
CA VAL A 72 -8.58 2.92 11.27
C VAL A 72 -7.30 2.56 12.03
N THR A 73 -7.23 1.35 12.56
CA THR A 73 -6.02 0.77 13.14
C THR A 73 -5.50 -0.34 12.23
N VAL A 74 -4.23 -0.27 11.81
CA VAL A 74 -3.61 -1.33 11.02
C VAL A 74 -2.70 -2.20 11.89
N HIS A 75 -2.93 -3.52 11.86
CA HIS A 75 -2.04 -4.52 12.44
C HIS A 75 -1.16 -5.11 11.33
N VAL A 76 0.13 -4.85 11.40
CA VAL A 76 1.11 -5.29 10.40
C VAL A 76 1.71 -6.64 10.79
N ILE A 77 1.43 -7.67 9.97
CA ILE A 77 2.16 -8.94 9.97
C ILE A 77 3.34 -8.80 9.00
N SER A 78 3.05 -8.39 7.77
CA SER A 78 4.02 -7.99 6.77
C SER A 78 3.40 -6.92 5.88
N ALA A 79 4.11 -5.83 5.66
CA ALA A 79 3.72 -4.80 4.71
C ALA A 79 4.96 -4.36 3.94
N MET A 80 5.03 -4.71 2.67
CA MET A 80 6.16 -4.36 1.80
C MET A 80 5.68 -3.58 0.59
N SER A 81 6.53 -2.68 0.08
CA SER A 81 6.26 -1.95 -1.15
C SER A 81 4.92 -1.20 -1.10
N ALA A 82 4.05 -1.34 -2.10
CA ALA A 82 2.74 -0.67 -2.16
C ALA A 82 1.83 -0.94 -0.95
N ALA A 83 1.98 -2.07 -0.24
CA ALA A 83 1.20 -2.37 0.96
C ALA A 83 1.51 -1.43 2.14
N THR A 84 2.68 -0.82 2.17
CA THR A 84 3.06 0.16 3.19
C THR A 84 2.22 1.44 3.12
N LEU A 85 1.66 1.77 1.95
CA LEU A 85 0.77 2.91 1.78
C LEU A 85 -0.49 2.78 2.66
N LEU A 86 -1.07 1.57 2.73
CA LEU A 86 -2.24 1.31 3.56
C LEU A 86 -1.93 1.52 5.05
N VAL A 87 -0.71 1.16 5.47
CA VAL A 87 -0.23 1.39 6.84
C VAL A 87 -0.05 2.89 7.10
N CYS A 88 0.45 3.64 6.11
CA CYS A 88 0.63 5.08 6.22
C CYS A 88 -0.70 5.86 6.30
N ALA A 89 -1.75 5.35 5.66
CA ALA A 89 -3.08 5.96 5.69
C ALA A 89 -3.81 5.83 7.04
N ALA A 90 -3.49 4.80 7.82
CA ALA A 90 -4.17 4.50 9.08
C ALA A 90 -3.93 5.56 10.16
N ASP A 91 -4.88 5.75 11.07
CA ASP A 91 -4.71 6.58 12.26
C ASP A 91 -3.65 5.99 13.19
N GLU A 92 -3.69 4.67 13.39
CA GLU A 92 -2.75 3.93 14.22
C GLU A 92 -2.21 2.70 13.48
N ALA A 93 -0.92 2.45 13.64
CA ALA A 93 -0.25 1.29 13.06
C ALA A 93 0.52 0.54 14.14
N LEU A 94 0.24 -0.76 14.27
CA LEU A 94 0.89 -1.68 15.20
C LEU A 94 1.57 -2.78 14.40
N ILE A 95 2.86 -2.96 14.64
CA ILE A 95 3.63 -4.06 14.03
C ILE A 95 3.92 -5.12 15.08
N SER A 96 3.80 -6.39 14.71
CA SER A 96 4.18 -7.49 15.60
C SER A 96 5.70 -7.58 15.75
N ASP A 97 6.19 -8.19 16.83
CA ASP A 97 7.63 -8.36 17.09
C ASP A 97 8.36 -9.15 15.97
N ALA A 98 7.63 -9.97 15.21
CA ALA A 98 8.13 -10.69 14.03
C ALA A 98 7.64 -10.06 12.72
N GLY A 99 7.04 -8.87 12.78
CA GLY A 99 6.51 -8.17 11.62
C GLY A 99 7.61 -7.63 10.71
N ILE A 100 7.29 -7.50 9.44
CA ILE A 100 8.18 -6.94 8.42
C ILE A 100 7.53 -5.71 7.80
N PHE A 101 8.29 -4.62 7.74
CA PHE A 101 7.91 -3.43 6.99
C PHE A 101 9.06 -3.06 6.04
N MET A 102 8.80 -2.95 4.73
CA MET A 102 9.86 -2.68 3.75
C MET A 102 9.43 -1.62 2.75
N ILE A 103 10.31 -0.66 2.57
CA ILE A 103 10.14 0.43 1.60
C ILE A 103 11.23 0.40 0.55
N HIS A 104 10.86 0.73 -0.68
CA HIS A 104 11.75 0.85 -1.81
C HIS A 104 11.15 1.77 -2.89
N ASN A 105 11.95 2.14 -3.87
CA ASN A 105 11.48 2.88 -5.04
C ASN A 105 10.49 2.05 -5.87
N ALA A 106 9.52 2.71 -6.49
CA ALA A 106 8.66 2.09 -7.49
C ALA A 106 9.50 1.49 -8.62
N ARG A 107 9.07 0.33 -9.12
CA ARG A 107 9.78 -0.41 -10.16
C ARG A 107 8.83 -0.70 -11.32
N SER A 108 9.35 -0.61 -12.51
CA SER A 108 8.65 -0.97 -13.75
C SER A 108 9.63 -1.49 -14.79
N SER A 109 9.12 -1.81 -15.96
CA SER A 109 9.90 -2.16 -17.13
C SER A 109 9.33 -1.45 -18.34
N ALA A 110 10.20 -1.01 -19.25
CA ALA A 110 9.82 -0.40 -20.51
C ALA A 110 10.53 -1.10 -21.67
N ASP A 111 9.90 -1.12 -22.83
CA ASP A 111 10.45 -1.58 -24.08
C ASP A 111 10.21 -0.49 -25.13
N GLY A 112 11.24 -0.19 -25.93
CA GLY A 112 11.15 0.87 -26.93
C GLY A 112 12.48 1.60 -27.16
N ASP A 113 12.41 2.82 -27.70
CA ASP A 113 13.59 3.66 -27.89
C ASP A 113 13.95 4.46 -26.62
N TYR A 114 15.01 5.29 -26.69
CA TYR A 114 15.48 6.07 -25.53
C TYR A 114 14.41 7.02 -24.95
N ARG A 115 13.44 7.46 -25.75
CA ARG A 115 12.37 8.36 -25.33
C ARG A 115 11.35 7.59 -24.49
N ASP A 116 11.04 6.35 -24.87
CA ASP A 116 10.15 5.47 -24.12
C ASP A 116 10.76 5.14 -22.75
N MET A 117 12.06 4.85 -22.72
CA MET A 117 12.80 4.63 -21.46
C MET A 117 12.80 5.88 -20.57
N GLN A 118 12.99 7.08 -21.18
CA GLN A 118 12.97 8.33 -20.42
C GLN A 118 11.58 8.63 -19.87
N MET A 119 10.52 8.41 -20.66
CA MET A 119 9.13 8.60 -20.20
C MET A 119 8.82 7.69 -19.01
N GLU A 120 9.22 6.42 -19.05
CA GLU A 120 9.01 5.49 -17.94
C GLU A 120 9.81 5.90 -16.71
N ALA A 121 11.07 6.32 -16.88
CA ALA A 121 11.87 6.82 -15.77
C ALA A 121 11.25 8.05 -15.10
N ASP A 122 10.68 8.96 -15.88
CA ASP A 122 10.02 10.15 -15.35
C ASP A 122 8.68 9.78 -14.66
N ALA A 123 7.91 8.85 -15.22
CA ALA A 123 6.71 8.32 -14.56
C ALA A 123 7.03 7.67 -13.19
N LEU A 124 8.10 6.88 -13.09
CA LEU A 124 8.55 6.28 -11.83
C LEU A 124 8.92 7.33 -10.77
N LYS A 125 9.50 8.47 -11.18
CA LYS A 125 9.79 9.59 -10.25
C LYS A 125 8.49 10.20 -9.68
N GLU A 126 7.45 10.33 -10.50
CA GLU A 126 6.14 10.82 -10.03
C GLU A 126 5.50 9.82 -9.06
N PHE A 127 5.56 8.52 -9.34
CA PHE A 127 5.13 7.50 -8.37
C PHE A 127 5.91 7.62 -7.06
N ASN A 128 7.24 7.71 -7.11
CA ASN A 128 8.06 7.89 -5.91
C ASN A 128 7.69 9.17 -5.14
N ALA A 129 7.41 10.28 -5.82
CA ALA A 129 7.01 11.51 -5.16
C ALA A 129 5.73 11.34 -4.33
N GLY A 130 4.75 10.62 -4.86
CA GLY A 130 3.51 10.27 -4.13
C GLY A 130 3.77 9.37 -2.92
N ILE A 131 4.58 8.32 -3.09
CA ILE A 131 4.99 7.40 -2.02
C ILE A 131 5.70 8.17 -0.90
N ILE A 132 6.68 9.01 -1.25
CA ILE A 132 7.42 9.84 -0.28
C ILE A 132 6.47 10.75 0.50
N ASN A 133 5.49 11.37 -0.16
CA ASN A 133 4.50 12.21 0.54
C ASN A 133 3.75 11.44 1.63
N ALA A 134 3.35 10.19 1.35
CA ALA A 134 2.67 9.34 2.32
C ALA A 134 3.58 9.02 3.52
N TYR A 135 4.84 8.67 3.28
CA TYR A 135 5.80 8.38 4.35
C TYR A 135 6.16 9.61 5.18
N VAL A 136 6.41 10.76 4.53
CA VAL A 136 6.68 12.03 5.23
C VAL A 136 5.51 12.40 6.15
N LYS A 137 4.27 12.31 5.62
CA LYS A 137 3.06 12.59 6.41
C LYS A 137 2.93 11.67 7.63
N LYS A 138 3.22 10.38 7.46
CA LYS A 138 3.08 9.38 8.53
C LYS A 138 4.20 9.47 9.57
N THR A 139 5.44 9.71 9.15
CA THR A 139 6.62 9.59 10.02
C THR A 139 7.15 10.92 10.54
N GLY A 140 6.85 12.03 9.88
CA GLY A 140 7.45 13.35 10.14
C GLY A 140 8.92 13.47 9.71
N LYS A 141 9.48 12.45 9.03
CA LYS A 141 10.84 12.51 8.46
C LYS A 141 10.89 13.46 7.27
N THR A 142 12.09 13.92 6.92
CA THR A 142 12.30 14.73 5.72
C THR A 142 12.18 13.89 4.45
N ARG A 143 11.96 14.55 3.31
CA ARG A 143 11.92 13.88 2.00
C ARG A 143 13.23 13.18 1.68
N GLU A 144 14.35 13.81 2.02
CA GLU A 144 15.70 13.28 1.82
C GLU A 144 15.92 12.00 2.63
N GLU A 145 15.54 12.00 3.92
CA GLU A 145 15.62 10.80 4.76
C GLU A 145 14.79 9.64 4.21
N ILE A 146 13.57 9.94 3.74
CA ILE A 146 12.70 8.91 3.14
C ILE A 146 13.30 8.42 1.82
N GLN A 147 13.80 9.30 0.95
CA GLN A 147 14.42 8.91 -0.31
C GLN A 147 15.62 8.00 -0.07
N ASP A 148 16.49 8.35 0.88
CA ASP A 148 17.65 7.53 1.25
C ASP A 148 17.23 6.12 1.72
N LEU A 149 16.17 6.02 2.52
CA LEU A 149 15.64 4.73 2.95
C LEU A 149 15.07 3.91 1.78
N MET A 150 14.38 4.56 0.83
CA MET A 150 13.83 3.90 -0.37
C MET A 150 14.93 3.45 -1.32
N ASP A 151 15.99 4.25 -1.50
CA ASP A 151 17.14 3.93 -2.36
C ASP A 151 17.93 2.70 -1.85
N ASN A 152 17.86 2.44 -0.56
CA ASN A 152 18.52 1.31 0.08
C ASN A 152 17.62 0.07 0.28
N ASP A 153 16.41 0.04 -0.29
CA ASP A 153 15.45 -1.06 -0.09
C ASP A 153 15.34 -1.44 1.41
N THR A 154 14.97 -0.46 2.25
CA THR A 154 15.09 -0.59 3.71
C THR A 154 14.02 -1.48 4.31
N TYR A 155 14.45 -2.45 5.10
CA TYR A 155 13.64 -3.32 5.95
C TYR A 155 13.67 -2.82 7.40
N MET A 156 12.49 -2.84 8.04
CA MET A 156 12.28 -2.40 9.43
C MET A 156 11.45 -3.43 10.19
#